data_a17102f3ac8830bceee92eb06a693d58
#
_entry.id   a17102f3ac8830bceee92eb06a693d58
#
_cell.length_a   1.000
_cell.length_b   1.000
_cell.length_c   1.000
_cell.angle_alpha   90.00
_cell.angle_beta   90.00
_cell.angle_gamma   90.00
#
_symmetry.space_group_name_H-M   'P 1'
#
loop_
_entity.id
_entity.type
_entity.pdbx_description
1 polymer ?
#
loop_
_entity_poly.entity_id
_entity_poly.type
_entity_poly.pdbx_seq_one_letter_code
_entity_poly.pdbx_strand_id
1 'polypeptide(L)'
;MRKSGRGLALVLASVMTMASLAGCGVNVSSKDDTAAATAQTTTAAGETVATKEGEKVTLKVVDWSDSTKERREAFHKKFMEENPDVTIEYTVLTSDQFKETVISAIKAGNAPDLFPIPSGMKLSSVVDENWFMPMNEYVGEDFLNSFGAGALNEGITTLDGKVYVLPEAANIINTLIFYNKTVLNEAGIDENSLPKTWSEFREVCKQVTEAGGGKFYGMIDSGAQANRLELELRSLASTAGGKCSDISQIIMVDGENTLNSEAMVKAFDFFDTLVKDGSMHPDSVTLKAPEARALFAQNQAAFLVQGAWCISTWRKDNPDLDFGVMAMPVPDDGAKGKLPYVGAQPWMGISANCAHPDVAAKYLKALYSEDYQAGLVEDGGFVSVIDSVNQTAMTDDVMLEYYKLNQEAAALAPDPIVAKPETALVYGEVSAISPSMGEIVQGVLAQSVDYKAELATLAENTQKEWMRAIDAVKASGVDVSAEDFEFKNWDAMKNYTADMYESR
;
A
#
# COMPACT_ATOMS: atom_id res chain seq x y z
N MET A 1 -8.82 -53.97 -31.48
CA MET A 1 -9.13 -54.77 -30.27
C MET A 1 -9.22 -53.76 -29.13
N ARG A 2 -10.41 -53.30 -28.74
CA ARG A 2 -11.28 -53.74 -27.62
C ARG A 2 -10.47 -53.87 -26.33
N LYS A 3 -10.72 -53.12 -25.22
CA LYS A 3 -11.93 -52.82 -24.38
C LYS A 3 -11.55 -51.65 -23.44
N SER A 4 -12.29 -50.58 -23.24
CA SER A 4 -13.45 -50.35 -22.36
C SER A 4 -13.24 -50.73 -20.89
N GLY A 5 -13.28 -49.71 -20.02
CA GLY A 5 -13.42 -49.82 -18.55
C GLY A 5 -14.05 -48.58 -17.97
N ARG A 6 -15.33 -48.65 -17.67
CA ARG A 6 -16.20 -47.65 -17.02
C ARG A 6 -16.12 -47.78 -15.49
N GLY A 7 -16.45 -46.69 -14.81
CA GLY A 7 -17.06 -46.66 -13.48
C GLY A 7 -16.11 -46.17 -12.40
N LEU A 8 -16.41 -45.19 -11.54
CA LEU A 8 -17.57 -45.14 -10.68
C LEU A 8 -17.65 -43.75 -10.06
N ALA A 9 -18.77 -43.05 -10.21
CA ALA A 9 -19.09 -41.86 -9.45
C ALA A 9 -19.60 -42.26 -8.07
N LEU A 10 -19.08 -41.69 -7.01
CA LEU A 10 -19.65 -41.78 -5.66
C LEU A 10 -20.24 -40.44 -5.28
N VAL A 11 -21.56 -40.40 -5.24
CA VAL A 11 -22.39 -39.35 -4.66
C VAL A 11 -22.48 -39.62 -3.16
N LEU A 12 -22.03 -38.68 -2.34
CA LEU A 12 -22.35 -38.66 -0.91
C LEU A 12 -23.39 -37.58 -0.66
N ALA A 13 -24.62 -37.99 -0.44
CA ALA A 13 -25.68 -37.18 0.09
C ALA A 13 -25.59 -37.19 1.62
N SER A 14 -25.47 -36.04 2.24
CA SER A 14 -25.57 -35.83 3.69
C SER A 14 -26.97 -35.33 4.03
N VAL A 15 -27.66 -36.08 4.83
CA VAL A 15 -29.02 -35.90 5.35
C VAL A 15 -28.98 -34.75 6.41
N MET A 16 -29.78 -33.72 6.21
CA MET A 16 -30.15 -32.77 7.27
C MET A 16 -31.28 -33.32 8.11
N THR A 17 -31.04 -33.52 9.39
CA THR A 17 -32.09 -33.85 10.38
C THR A 17 -32.65 -32.56 10.94
N MET A 18 -33.91 -32.23 10.66
CA MET A 18 -34.74 -31.26 11.37
C MET A 18 -35.22 -31.87 12.68
N ALA A 19 -34.95 -31.18 13.79
CA ALA A 19 -35.65 -31.41 15.04
C ALA A 19 -36.60 -30.23 15.29
N SER A 20 -37.89 -30.53 15.12
CA SER A 20 -39.01 -29.70 15.55
C SER A 20 -39.30 -29.93 17.02
N LEU A 21 -39.42 -28.88 17.79
CA LEU A 21 -40.04 -28.87 19.11
C LEU A 21 -41.24 -27.92 19.11
N ALA A 22 -42.41 -28.52 19.35
CA ALA A 22 -43.69 -27.87 19.49
C ALA A 22 -43.82 -27.23 20.90
N GLY A 23 -44.33 -26.06 21.02
CA GLY A 23 -45.64 -25.69 21.46
C GLY A 23 -45.78 -25.38 22.95
N CYS A 24 -46.20 -24.16 23.22
CA CYS A 24 -47.28 -23.94 24.18
C CYS A 24 -47.82 -22.54 23.95
N GLY A 25 -49.07 -22.47 23.55
CA GLY A 25 -49.81 -21.24 23.39
C GLY A 25 -50.32 -20.68 24.72
N VAL A 26 -50.43 -19.35 24.83
CA VAL A 26 -51.35 -18.69 25.74
C VAL A 26 -52.04 -17.56 24.97
N ASN A 27 -53.34 -17.67 24.95
CA ASN A 27 -54.32 -16.72 24.45
C ASN A 27 -54.40 -15.54 25.39
N VAL A 28 -54.32 -14.30 24.90
CA VAL A 28 -54.98 -13.14 25.56
C VAL A 28 -55.43 -12.14 24.50
N SER A 29 -56.67 -11.81 24.68
CA SER A 29 -57.64 -10.93 24.05
C SER A 29 -57.16 -9.52 23.70
N SER A 30 -57.70 -9.07 22.57
CA SER A 30 -57.71 -7.70 22.04
C SER A 30 -58.23 -6.63 23.02
N LYS A 31 -57.62 -5.46 23.01
CA LYS A 31 -58.28 -4.14 23.05
C LYS A 31 -57.44 -3.09 22.37
N ASP A 32 -58.09 -2.38 21.45
CA ASP A 32 -57.66 -1.19 20.78
C ASP A 32 -57.31 -0.08 21.78
N ASP A 33 -56.20 0.63 21.51
CA ASP A 33 -56.12 2.07 21.75
C ASP A 33 -55.00 2.69 20.88
N THR A 34 -55.46 3.55 19.99
CA THR A 34 -54.70 4.42 19.11
C THR A 34 -54.01 5.52 19.94
N ALA A 35 -52.68 5.55 19.98
CA ALA A 35 -51.95 6.75 20.34
C ALA A 35 -50.76 6.93 19.42
N ALA A 36 -50.79 7.97 18.60
CA ALA A 36 -49.70 8.43 17.77
C ALA A 36 -48.53 8.86 18.64
N ALA A 37 -47.43 8.12 18.54
CA ALA A 37 -46.13 8.53 19.14
C ALA A 37 -45.30 9.24 18.06
N THR A 38 -45.21 10.54 18.21
CA THR A 38 -44.29 11.42 17.51
C THR A 38 -42.84 10.97 17.86
N ALA A 39 -42.13 10.48 16.88
CA ALA A 39 -40.69 10.22 17.06
C ALA A 39 -39.95 11.56 17.17
N GLN A 40 -39.57 11.94 18.38
CA GLN A 40 -38.55 12.94 18.61
C GLN A 40 -37.19 12.31 18.39
N THR A 41 -36.53 12.70 17.32
CA THR A 41 -35.09 12.47 17.10
C THR A 41 -34.35 13.35 18.12
N THR A 42 -33.95 12.77 19.24
CA THR A 42 -32.94 13.38 20.11
C THR A 42 -31.58 12.97 19.58
N THR A 43 -30.88 13.90 18.93
CA THR A 43 -29.43 13.88 18.80
C THR A 43 -28.85 13.99 20.22
N ALA A 44 -28.42 12.84 20.76
CA ALA A 44 -27.61 12.82 21.96
C ALA A 44 -26.17 13.18 21.54
N ALA A 45 -25.72 14.37 21.88
CA ALA A 45 -24.31 14.70 21.97
C ALA A 45 -23.70 13.75 23.01
N GLY A 46 -22.68 12.97 22.58
CA GLY A 46 -22.06 11.96 23.42
C GLY A 46 -21.38 12.59 24.63
N GLU A 47 -21.87 12.25 25.81
CA GLU A 47 -21.09 12.34 27.03
C GLU A 47 -19.97 11.28 26.91
N THR A 48 -18.70 11.71 26.96
CA THR A 48 -17.52 10.84 27.08
C THR A 48 -17.65 10.07 28.39
N VAL A 49 -18.09 8.82 28.33
CA VAL A 49 -18.11 7.93 29.49
C VAL A 49 -16.70 7.40 29.67
N ALA A 50 -15.92 8.02 30.55
CA ALA A 50 -14.62 7.47 30.96
C ALA A 50 -14.84 6.11 31.64
N THR A 51 -14.04 5.11 31.23
CA THR A 51 -14.06 3.76 31.83
C THR A 51 -13.82 3.85 33.34
N LYS A 52 -14.64 3.17 34.14
CA LYS A 52 -14.51 3.20 35.58
C LYS A 52 -13.31 2.38 36.01
N GLU A 53 -12.60 2.85 37.04
CA GLU A 53 -11.47 2.11 37.64
C GLU A 53 -11.92 0.71 38.10
N GLY A 54 -11.22 -0.34 37.61
CA GLY A 54 -11.55 -1.76 37.90
C GLY A 54 -12.62 -2.38 36.98
N GLU A 55 -13.10 -1.68 35.94
CA GLU A 55 -13.97 -2.23 34.91
C GLU A 55 -13.15 -3.10 33.96
N LYS A 56 -13.58 -4.33 33.76
CA LYS A 56 -12.93 -5.22 32.78
C LYS A 56 -13.39 -4.89 31.37
N VAL A 57 -12.42 -4.57 30.52
CA VAL A 57 -12.63 -4.17 29.12
C VAL A 57 -12.04 -5.23 28.19
N THR A 58 -12.80 -5.62 27.17
CA THR A 58 -12.28 -6.41 26.06
C THR A 58 -12.25 -5.54 24.83
N LEU A 59 -11.06 -5.37 24.21
CA LEU A 59 -10.89 -4.72 22.92
C LEU A 59 -10.71 -5.79 21.82
N LYS A 60 -11.54 -5.72 20.79
CA LYS A 60 -11.42 -6.56 19.59
C LYS A 60 -10.60 -5.83 18.55
N VAL A 61 -9.43 -6.38 18.23
CA VAL A 61 -8.49 -5.84 17.24
C VAL A 61 -8.41 -6.80 16.06
N VAL A 62 -8.69 -6.30 14.88
CA VAL A 62 -8.63 -7.10 13.65
C VAL A 62 -7.78 -6.37 12.61
N ASP A 63 -6.81 -7.06 11.99
CA ASP A 63 -6.03 -6.50 10.90
C ASP A 63 -5.62 -7.56 9.84
N TRP A 64 -4.83 -7.13 8.82
CA TRP A 64 -4.30 -8.00 7.77
C TRP A 64 -2.77 -8.09 7.78
N SER A 65 -2.10 -7.46 8.76
CA SER A 65 -0.64 -7.33 8.82
C SER A 65 -0.02 -8.62 9.36
N ASP A 66 0.14 -9.62 8.50
CA ASP A 66 0.72 -10.92 8.87
C ASP A 66 2.23 -10.83 9.15
N SER A 67 2.94 -9.92 8.47
CA SER A 67 4.38 -9.69 8.66
C SER A 67 4.73 -9.15 10.05
N THR A 68 3.82 -8.42 10.69
CA THR A 68 4.00 -7.86 12.05
C THR A 68 3.31 -8.68 13.14
N LYS A 69 2.69 -9.81 12.79
CA LYS A 69 1.85 -10.60 13.69
C LYS A 69 2.56 -11.00 14.99
N GLU A 70 3.75 -11.60 14.89
CA GLU A 70 4.49 -12.08 16.07
C GLU A 70 4.82 -10.92 17.02
N ARG A 71 5.28 -9.79 16.49
CA ARG A 71 5.57 -8.58 17.26
C ARG A 71 4.29 -8.02 17.89
N ARG A 72 3.19 -8.01 17.16
CA ARG A 72 1.90 -7.54 17.64
C ARG A 72 1.35 -8.40 18.76
N GLU A 73 1.47 -9.72 18.65
CA GLU A 73 1.09 -10.66 19.72
C GLU A 73 1.95 -10.47 20.99
N ALA A 74 3.26 -10.25 20.84
CA ALA A 74 4.15 -9.91 21.94
C ALA A 74 3.77 -8.57 22.60
N PHE A 75 3.46 -7.57 21.81
CA PHE A 75 2.95 -6.27 22.27
C PHE A 75 1.64 -6.43 23.05
N HIS A 76 0.66 -7.17 22.54
CA HIS A 76 -0.60 -7.41 23.21
C HIS A 76 -0.41 -8.05 24.57
N LYS A 77 0.48 -9.04 24.66
CA LYS A 77 0.81 -9.68 25.93
C LYS A 77 1.36 -8.67 26.96
N LYS A 78 2.35 -7.86 26.54
CA LYS A 78 2.94 -6.81 27.38
C LYS A 78 1.89 -5.77 27.80
N PHE A 79 1.07 -5.31 26.84
CA PHE A 79 0.01 -4.34 27.12
C PHE A 79 -1.01 -4.85 28.14
N MET A 80 -1.44 -6.12 28.06
CA MET A 80 -2.35 -6.75 29.03
C MET A 80 -1.69 -6.95 30.40
N GLU A 81 -0.38 -7.26 30.45
CA GLU A 81 0.36 -7.34 31.72
C GLU A 81 0.42 -5.97 32.45
N GLU A 82 0.60 -4.88 31.69
CA GLU A 82 0.61 -3.51 32.20
C GLU A 82 -0.80 -2.96 32.49
N ASN A 83 -1.84 -3.58 31.90
CA ASN A 83 -3.25 -3.18 32.03
C ASN A 83 -4.12 -4.40 32.39
N PRO A 84 -4.08 -4.89 33.64
CA PRO A 84 -4.69 -6.18 34.00
C PRO A 84 -6.22 -6.21 33.88
N ASP A 85 -6.87 -5.06 33.75
CA ASP A 85 -8.32 -4.95 33.49
C ASP A 85 -8.67 -4.95 31.99
N VAL A 86 -7.67 -4.97 31.09
CA VAL A 86 -7.88 -4.99 29.64
C VAL A 86 -7.53 -6.36 29.06
N THR A 87 -8.42 -6.88 28.23
CA THR A 87 -8.19 -8.08 27.40
C THR A 87 -8.18 -7.67 25.94
N ILE A 88 -7.18 -8.12 25.18
CA ILE A 88 -7.11 -7.93 23.72
C ILE A 88 -7.52 -9.24 23.04
N GLU A 89 -8.58 -9.21 22.23
CA GLU A 89 -8.96 -10.25 21.31
C GLU A 89 -8.45 -9.89 19.91
N TYR A 90 -7.33 -10.50 19.52
CA TYR A 90 -6.64 -10.17 18.26
C TYR A 90 -6.88 -11.21 17.17
N THR A 91 -7.24 -10.74 15.96
CA THR A 91 -7.44 -11.58 14.78
C THR A 91 -6.68 -11.00 13.59
N VAL A 92 -5.83 -11.81 12.95
CA VAL A 92 -5.16 -11.49 11.68
C VAL A 92 -5.80 -12.30 10.56
N LEU A 93 -6.13 -11.62 9.46
CA LEU A 93 -6.74 -12.20 8.27
C LEU A 93 -5.89 -11.88 7.04
N THR A 94 -6.10 -12.57 5.93
CA THR A 94 -5.58 -12.09 4.65
C THR A 94 -6.32 -10.81 4.24
N SER A 95 -5.71 -9.96 3.42
CA SER A 95 -6.30 -8.68 3.00
C SER A 95 -7.72 -8.83 2.44
N ASP A 96 -7.96 -9.85 1.61
CA ASP A 96 -9.30 -10.12 1.04
C ASP A 96 -10.30 -10.58 2.10
N GLN A 97 -9.90 -11.54 2.95
CA GLN A 97 -10.73 -12.02 4.06
C GLN A 97 -11.05 -10.91 5.06
N PHE A 98 -10.07 -10.05 5.35
CA PHE A 98 -10.24 -8.89 6.23
C PHE A 98 -11.33 -7.97 5.69
N LYS A 99 -11.24 -7.57 4.41
CA LYS A 99 -12.21 -6.68 3.76
C LYS A 99 -13.63 -7.23 3.85
N GLU A 100 -13.84 -8.50 3.47
CA GLU A 100 -15.14 -9.15 3.52
C GLU A 100 -15.69 -9.26 4.95
N THR A 101 -14.81 -9.66 5.91
CA THR A 101 -15.19 -9.85 7.31
C THR A 101 -15.59 -8.54 7.97
N VAL A 102 -14.78 -7.48 7.81
CA VAL A 102 -15.05 -6.18 8.43
C VAL A 102 -16.31 -5.54 7.87
N ILE A 103 -16.49 -5.53 6.54
CA ILE A 103 -17.72 -5.01 5.92
C ILE A 103 -18.96 -5.76 6.43
N SER A 104 -18.89 -7.09 6.54
CA SER A 104 -19.98 -7.90 7.07
C SER A 104 -20.28 -7.59 8.55
N ALA A 105 -19.22 -7.47 9.37
CA ALA A 105 -19.34 -7.16 10.80
C ALA A 105 -19.97 -5.78 11.04
N ILE A 106 -19.55 -4.76 10.27
CA ILE A 106 -20.11 -3.40 10.35
C ILE A 106 -21.61 -3.42 10.00
N LYS A 107 -22.00 -4.08 8.89
CA LYS A 107 -23.40 -4.21 8.49
C LYS A 107 -24.25 -4.95 9.53
N ALA A 108 -23.65 -5.86 10.28
CA ALA A 108 -24.32 -6.61 11.35
C ALA A 108 -24.33 -5.86 12.70
N GLY A 109 -23.73 -4.68 12.81
CA GLY A 109 -23.58 -3.92 14.06
C GLY A 109 -22.60 -4.54 15.06
N ASN A 110 -21.67 -5.37 14.60
CA ASN A 110 -20.67 -6.11 15.39
C ASN A 110 -19.25 -5.78 14.93
N ALA A 111 -18.99 -4.53 14.55
CA ALA A 111 -17.65 -4.07 14.15
C ALA A 111 -16.62 -4.37 15.25
N PRO A 112 -15.35 -4.69 14.91
CA PRO A 112 -14.25 -4.66 15.87
C PRO A 112 -14.09 -3.27 16.48
N ASP A 113 -13.41 -3.18 17.66
CA ASP A 113 -13.14 -1.89 18.31
C ASP A 113 -12.03 -1.11 17.60
N LEU A 114 -11.03 -1.84 17.06
CA LEU A 114 -9.88 -1.28 16.36
C LEU A 114 -9.64 -2.09 15.07
N PHE A 115 -9.61 -1.42 13.95
CA PHE A 115 -9.35 -2.04 12.65
C PHE A 115 -8.85 -1.03 11.62
N PRO A 116 -8.10 -1.48 10.59
CA PRO A 116 -7.67 -0.65 9.47
C PRO A 116 -8.80 -0.33 8.47
N ILE A 117 -8.57 0.67 7.62
CA ILE A 117 -9.39 0.87 6.42
C ILE A 117 -9.07 -0.26 5.41
N PRO A 118 -10.07 -1.01 4.92
CA PRO A 118 -9.81 -2.05 3.92
C PRO A 118 -9.20 -1.49 2.64
N SER A 119 -8.29 -2.27 2.04
CA SER A 119 -7.59 -1.89 0.81
C SER A 119 -8.57 -1.45 -0.29
N GLY A 120 -8.25 -0.32 -0.93
CA GLY A 120 -9.04 0.31 -1.99
C GLY A 120 -10.21 1.16 -1.52
N MET A 121 -10.51 1.22 -0.21
CA MET A 121 -11.50 2.15 0.35
C MET A 121 -10.85 3.48 0.72
N LYS A 122 -11.60 4.56 0.65
CA LYS A 122 -11.13 5.92 0.97
C LYS A 122 -11.69 6.38 2.31
N LEU A 123 -10.94 7.22 3.01
CA LEU A 123 -11.33 7.73 4.34
C LEU A 123 -12.72 8.39 4.30
N SER A 124 -12.97 9.29 3.33
CA SER A 124 -14.25 9.98 3.21
C SER A 124 -15.43 9.00 3.18
N SER A 125 -15.34 7.94 2.36
CA SER A 125 -16.42 6.95 2.23
C SER A 125 -16.70 6.20 3.55
N VAL A 126 -15.66 5.80 4.28
CA VAL A 126 -15.84 5.05 5.54
C VAL A 126 -16.26 5.97 6.69
N VAL A 127 -15.89 7.26 6.65
CA VAL A 127 -16.35 8.26 7.62
C VAL A 127 -17.83 8.62 7.37
N ASP A 128 -18.26 8.80 6.12
CA ASP A 128 -19.64 9.04 5.75
C ASP A 128 -20.56 7.88 6.17
N GLU A 129 -20.07 6.65 6.10
CA GLU A 129 -20.77 5.45 6.60
C GLU A 129 -20.64 5.26 8.12
N ASN A 130 -20.01 6.20 8.85
CA ASN A 130 -19.83 6.15 10.31
C ASN A 130 -19.10 4.90 10.81
N TRP A 131 -18.00 4.51 10.14
CA TRP A 131 -17.20 3.37 10.57
C TRP A 131 -16.25 3.71 11.73
N PHE A 132 -15.69 4.94 11.71
CA PHE A 132 -14.71 5.42 12.68
C PHE A 132 -15.18 6.68 13.40
N MET A 133 -14.77 6.84 14.65
CA MET A 133 -14.89 8.09 15.36
C MET A 133 -13.60 8.92 15.26
N PRO A 134 -13.68 10.26 15.30
CA PRO A 134 -12.48 11.08 15.40
C PRO A 134 -11.78 10.82 16.74
N MET A 135 -10.45 10.72 16.72
CA MET A 135 -9.68 10.33 17.90
C MET A 135 -8.98 11.47 18.64
N ASN A 136 -9.01 12.70 18.11
CA ASN A 136 -8.27 13.86 18.64
C ASN A 136 -8.46 14.05 20.16
N GLU A 137 -9.70 14.02 20.64
CA GLU A 137 -10.01 14.22 22.07
C GLU A 137 -9.50 13.08 22.96
N TYR A 138 -9.35 11.87 22.43
CA TYR A 138 -8.92 10.69 23.18
C TYR A 138 -7.39 10.55 23.21
N VAL A 139 -6.72 10.83 22.09
CA VAL A 139 -5.25 10.69 22.00
C VAL A 139 -4.52 11.97 22.39
N GLY A 140 -5.11 13.14 22.17
CA GLY A 140 -4.56 14.46 22.51
C GLY A 140 -3.54 14.99 21.48
N GLU A 141 -3.42 16.31 21.43
CA GLU A 141 -2.60 17.02 20.44
C GLU A 141 -1.10 16.70 20.54
N ASP A 142 -0.56 16.56 21.77
CA ASP A 142 0.87 16.23 21.93
C ASP A 142 1.24 14.91 21.27
N PHE A 143 0.34 13.92 21.33
CA PHE A 143 0.52 12.64 20.65
C PHE A 143 0.46 12.81 19.13
N LEU A 144 -0.53 13.52 18.61
CA LEU A 144 -0.67 13.75 17.17
C LEU A 144 0.50 14.55 16.59
N ASN A 145 1.05 15.51 17.36
CA ASN A 145 2.20 16.30 16.96
C ASN A 145 3.53 15.53 16.99
N SER A 146 3.57 14.32 17.53
CA SER A 146 4.78 13.48 17.52
C SER A 146 5.03 12.78 16.18
N PHE A 147 4.04 12.77 15.29
CA PHE A 147 4.16 12.14 13.97
C PHE A 147 4.96 13.01 13.01
N GLY A 148 5.79 12.37 12.21
CA GLY A 148 6.58 13.03 11.17
C GLY A 148 5.72 13.68 10.07
N ALA A 149 6.35 14.54 9.29
CA ALA A 149 5.70 15.21 8.17
C ALA A 149 5.13 14.20 7.15
N GLY A 150 3.88 14.42 6.72
CA GLY A 150 3.21 13.54 5.77
C GLY A 150 2.63 12.26 6.38
N ALA A 151 2.67 12.08 7.71
CA ALA A 151 2.03 10.97 8.38
C ALA A 151 0.51 11.19 8.57
N LEU A 152 0.11 12.41 8.91
CA LEU A 152 -1.30 12.78 9.09
C LEU A 152 -1.69 13.80 8.00
N ASN A 153 -2.41 13.34 7.00
CA ASN A 153 -2.79 14.15 5.84
C ASN A 153 -4.31 14.23 5.69
N GLU A 154 -4.79 15.42 5.32
CA GLU A 154 -6.19 15.64 4.97
C GLU A 154 -6.62 14.72 3.81
N GLY A 155 -7.84 14.18 3.88
CA GLY A 155 -8.38 13.22 2.92
C GLY A 155 -7.84 11.78 3.02
N ILE A 156 -6.71 11.55 3.73
CA ILE A 156 -6.04 10.24 3.87
C ILE A 156 -6.23 9.66 5.28
N THR A 157 -5.79 10.38 6.29
CA THR A 157 -5.88 9.97 7.71
C THR A 157 -6.77 10.91 8.51
N THR A 158 -6.96 12.12 7.99
CA THR A 158 -7.64 13.26 8.60
C THR A 158 -8.75 13.75 7.68
N LEU A 159 -9.87 14.19 8.23
CA LEU A 159 -10.96 14.81 7.49
C LEU A 159 -11.51 15.97 8.31
N ASP A 160 -11.59 17.18 7.71
CA ASP A 160 -11.98 18.43 8.40
C ASP A 160 -11.17 18.68 9.68
N GLY A 161 -9.86 18.44 9.65
CA GLY A 161 -8.95 18.61 10.78
C GLY A 161 -9.10 17.55 11.88
N LYS A 162 -9.92 16.53 11.70
CA LYS A 162 -10.13 15.44 12.66
C LYS A 162 -9.42 14.18 12.19
N VAL A 163 -8.57 13.61 13.04
CA VAL A 163 -7.86 12.36 12.77
C VAL A 163 -8.79 11.17 13.07
N TYR A 164 -8.98 10.31 12.08
CA TYR A 164 -9.83 9.11 12.17
C TYR A 164 -9.03 7.82 12.19
N VAL A 165 -7.88 7.80 11.50
CA VAL A 165 -7.00 6.64 11.44
C VAL A 165 -5.54 7.08 11.54
N LEU A 166 -4.69 6.18 12.02
CA LEU A 166 -3.24 6.38 12.10
C LEU A 166 -2.53 5.48 11.08
N PRO A 167 -1.42 5.89 10.48
CA PRO A 167 -0.64 5.04 9.58
C PRO A 167 0.15 3.97 10.37
N GLU A 168 0.38 2.78 9.80
CA GLU A 168 1.20 1.75 10.44
C GLU A 168 2.69 2.14 10.45
N ALA A 169 3.15 2.67 9.33
CA ALA A 169 4.54 3.03 9.09
C ALA A 169 4.63 4.24 8.17
N ALA A 170 5.80 4.86 8.11
CA ALA A 170 6.10 5.89 7.11
C ALA A 170 6.09 5.26 5.71
N ASN A 171 5.59 6.00 4.73
CA ASN A 171 5.68 5.57 3.35
C ASN A 171 7.09 5.86 2.81
N ILE A 172 7.66 4.87 2.12
CA ILE A 172 8.95 4.96 1.45
C ILE A 172 8.82 4.41 0.04
N ILE A 173 9.74 4.80 -0.84
CA ILE A 173 9.78 4.24 -2.20
C ILE A 173 10.08 2.74 -2.14
N ASN A 174 9.46 1.99 -3.05
CA ASN A 174 9.50 0.53 -3.10
C ASN A 174 10.21 0.01 -4.35
N THR A 175 11.03 0.86 -4.98
CA THR A 175 11.64 0.64 -6.28
C THR A 175 13.12 1.00 -6.29
N LEU A 176 13.84 0.78 -5.17
CA LEU A 176 15.29 0.78 -5.21
C LEU A 176 15.81 -0.55 -5.79
N ILE A 177 17.04 -0.53 -6.26
CA ILE A 177 17.68 -1.70 -6.86
C ILE A 177 18.56 -2.40 -5.83
N PHE A 178 18.23 -3.65 -5.52
CA PHE A 178 19.14 -4.53 -4.81
C PHE A 178 20.16 -5.13 -5.76
N TYR A 179 21.41 -5.23 -5.33
CA TYR A 179 22.46 -5.88 -6.10
C TYR A 179 23.11 -7.03 -5.32
N ASN A 180 23.41 -8.10 -6.04
CA ASN A 180 24.06 -9.28 -5.51
C ASN A 180 25.57 -9.15 -5.68
N LYS A 181 26.30 -8.99 -4.56
CA LYS A 181 27.74 -8.75 -4.56
C LYS A 181 28.52 -9.96 -5.10
N THR A 182 28.06 -11.18 -4.81
CA THR A 182 28.69 -12.40 -5.31
C THR A 182 28.64 -12.42 -6.85
N VAL A 183 27.48 -12.15 -7.43
CA VAL A 183 27.30 -12.12 -8.89
C VAL A 183 28.11 -11.01 -9.54
N LEU A 184 28.11 -9.80 -8.95
CA LEU A 184 28.93 -8.69 -9.45
C LEU A 184 30.40 -9.02 -9.43
N ASN A 185 30.90 -9.61 -8.35
CA ASN A 185 32.32 -10.03 -8.20
C ASN A 185 32.70 -11.11 -9.24
N GLU A 186 31.83 -12.13 -9.44
CA GLU A 186 32.06 -13.16 -10.47
C GLU A 186 32.09 -12.57 -11.88
N ALA A 187 31.32 -11.51 -12.14
CA ALA A 187 31.33 -10.79 -13.40
C ALA A 187 32.45 -9.75 -13.53
N GLY A 188 33.28 -9.57 -12.48
CA GLY A 188 34.38 -8.61 -12.48
C GLY A 188 33.94 -7.15 -12.36
N ILE A 189 32.75 -6.90 -11.78
CA ILE A 189 32.23 -5.58 -11.50
C ILE A 189 32.63 -5.17 -10.08
N ASP A 190 33.18 -3.97 -9.94
CA ASP A 190 33.51 -3.37 -8.63
C ASP A 190 32.25 -2.76 -8.00
N GLU A 191 31.85 -3.26 -6.84
CA GLU A 191 30.71 -2.73 -6.09
C GLU A 191 30.87 -1.25 -5.64
N ASN A 192 32.08 -0.71 -5.65
CA ASN A 192 32.33 0.71 -5.38
C ASN A 192 32.10 1.61 -6.62
N SER A 193 31.85 1.01 -7.77
CA SER A 193 31.66 1.68 -9.06
C SER A 193 30.36 1.26 -9.73
N LEU A 194 29.28 1.21 -8.95
CA LEU A 194 27.95 0.85 -9.45
C LEU A 194 27.43 1.86 -10.50
N PRO A 195 26.65 1.39 -11.48
CA PRO A 195 26.13 2.23 -12.55
C PRO A 195 25.14 3.27 -12.02
N LYS A 196 25.24 4.50 -12.51
CA LYS A 196 24.38 5.63 -12.11
C LYS A 196 23.44 6.09 -13.21
N THR A 197 23.81 5.85 -14.46
CA THR A 197 23.02 6.25 -15.62
C THR A 197 22.41 5.05 -16.34
N TRP A 198 21.43 5.28 -17.17
CA TRP A 198 20.77 4.23 -17.94
C TRP A 198 21.75 3.48 -18.86
N SER A 199 22.64 4.20 -19.55
CA SER A 199 23.65 3.57 -20.41
C SER A 199 24.66 2.76 -19.61
N GLU A 200 25.12 3.25 -18.47
CA GLU A 200 26.03 2.50 -17.58
C GLU A 200 25.34 1.24 -17.03
N PHE A 201 24.08 1.35 -16.59
CA PHE A 201 23.32 0.21 -16.07
C PHE A 201 23.13 -0.87 -17.13
N ARG A 202 22.73 -0.47 -18.33
CA ARG A 202 22.60 -1.38 -19.47
C ARG A 202 23.90 -2.12 -19.76
N GLU A 203 25.03 -1.39 -19.80
CA GLU A 203 26.35 -1.97 -20.09
C GLU A 203 26.78 -2.97 -19.02
N VAL A 204 26.56 -2.63 -17.73
CA VAL A 204 26.86 -3.55 -16.62
C VAL A 204 25.96 -4.79 -16.69
N CYS A 205 24.65 -4.65 -16.99
CA CYS A 205 23.75 -5.80 -17.15
C CYS A 205 24.21 -6.73 -18.28
N LYS A 206 24.67 -6.18 -19.41
CA LYS A 206 25.23 -6.98 -20.51
C LYS A 206 26.52 -7.70 -20.09
N GLN A 207 27.47 -7.00 -19.48
CA GLN A 207 28.73 -7.57 -19.01
C GLN A 207 28.48 -8.71 -18.02
N VAL A 208 27.57 -8.53 -17.08
CA VAL A 208 27.17 -9.58 -16.12
C VAL A 208 26.59 -10.78 -16.84
N THR A 209 25.66 -10.57 -17.79
CA THR A 209 25.01 -11.66 -18.53
C THR A 209 26.01 -12.45 -19.39
N GLU A 210 26.93 -11.76 -20.06
CA GLU A 210 28.00 -12.38 -20.84
C GLU A 210 28.96 -13.21 -19.96
N ALA A 211 29.36 -12.67 -18.79
CA ALA A 211 30.17 -13.37 -17.82
C ALA A 211 29.46 -14.60 -17.24
N GLY A 212 28.15 -14.49 -17.05
CA GLY A 212 27.30 -15.56 -16.51
C GLY A 212 27.20 -16.79 -17.41
N GLY A 213 27.25 -16.59 -18.73
CA GLY A 213 27.19 -17.70 -19.69
C GLY A 213 25.96 -18.60 -19.50
N GLY A 214 24.83 -18.02 -19.08
CA GLY A 214 23.58 -18.70 -18.78
C GLY A 214 23.42 -19.21 -17.34
N LYS A 215 24.37 -18.96 -16.44
CA LYS A 215 24.25 -19.27 -15.02
C LYS A 215 23.59 -18.14 -14.22
N PHE A 216 23.88 -16.91 -14.61
CA PHE A 216 23.27 -15.70 -14.03
C PHE A 216 23.14 -14.62 -15.11
N TYR A 217 22.31 -13.64 -14.81
CA TYR A 217 21.91 -12.57 -15.72
C TYR A 217 22.09 -11.19 -15.07
N GLY A 218 22.06 -10.14 -15.88
CA GLY A 218 22.16 -8.77 -15.39
C GLY A 218 21.02 -8.43 -14.43
N MET A 219 19.80 -8.77 -14.80
CA MET A 219 18.61 -8.41 -14.03
C MET A 219 17.61 -9.57 -13.98
N ILE A 220 16.83 -9.62 -12.90
CA ILE A 220 15.67 -10.51 -12.76
C ILE A 220 14.46 -9.67 -12.32
N ASP A 221 13.28 -10.05 -12.77
CA ASP A 221 12.05 -9.35 -12.38
C ASP A 221 10.88 -10.32 -12.17
N SER A 222 9.77 -9.77 -11.64
CA SER A 222 8.54 -10.47 -11.30
C SER A 222 7.44 -10.23 -12.34
N GLY A 223 7.66 -10.70 -13.57
CA GLY A 223 6.80 -10.46 -14.71
C GLY A 223 5.35 -10.95 -14.58
N ALA A 224 5.06 -11.88 -13.67
CA ALA A 224 3.70 -12.28 -13.37
C ALA A 224 2.93 -11.25 -12.50
N GLN A 225 3.59 -10.19 -12.03
CA GLN A 225 2.97 -9.16 -11.19
C GLN A 225 2.96 -7.80 -11.87
N ALA A 226 1.92 -7.54 -12.67
CA ALA A 226 1.77 -6.32 -13.47
C ALA A 226 1.96 -5.02 -12.65
N ASN A 227 1.40 -4.96 -11.44
CA ASN A 227 1.53 -3.78 -10.58
C ASN A 227 2.99 -3.48 -10.16
N ARG A 228 3.84 -4.50 -9.98
CA ARG A 228 5.26 -4.31 -9.67
C ARG A 228 6.02 -3.71 -10.85
N LEU A 229 5.79 -4.26 -12.03
CA LEU A 229 6.37 -3.75 -13.28
C LEU A 229 5.95 -2.31 -13.55
N GLU A 230 4.68 -1.97 -13.28
CA GLU A 230 4.19 -0.60 -13.43
C GLU A 230 4.91 0.37 -12.49
N LEU A 231 5.12 0.01 -11.21
CA LEU A 231 5.86 0.83 -10.25
C LEU A 231 7.30 1.09 -10.71
N GLU A 232 7.96 0.09 -11.25
CA GLU A 232 9.32 0.21 -11.78
C GLU A 232 9.38 1.17 -12.95
N LEU A 233 8.51 1.01 -13.94
CA LEU A 233 8.45 1.89 -15.11
C LEU A 233 8.10 3.34 -14.73
N ARG A 234 7.18 3.55 -13.79
CA ARG A 234 6.86 4.88 -13.26
C ARG A 234 8.07 5.50 -12.55
N SER A 235 8.86 4.71 -11.82
CA SER A 235 10.09 5.16 -11.18
C SER A 235 11.15 5.58 -12.21
N LEU A 236 11.38 4.78 -13.24
CA LEU A 236 12.25 5.15 -14.36
C LEU A 236 11.77 6.42 -15.07
N ALA A 237 10.47 6.50 -15.40
CA ALA A 237 9.89 7.69 -16.01
C ALA A 237 10.05 8.95 -15.12
N SER A 238 9.92 8.80 -13.81
CA SER A 238 10.11 9.91 -12.86
C SER A 238 11.53 10.44 -12.90
N THR A 239 12.55 9.57 -12.96
CA THR A 239 13.95 10.03 -13.11
C THR A 239 14.18 10.80 -14.42
N ALA A 240 13.38 10.52 -15.46
CA ALA A 240 13.39 11.25 -16.74
C ALA A 240 12.49 12.50 -16.76
N GLY A 241 11.91 12.88 -15.61
CA GLY A 241 11.06 14.06 -15.48
C GLY A 241 9.57 13.80 -15.70
N GLY A 242 9.15 12.53 -15.72
CA GLY A 242 7.74 12.16 -15.76
C GLY A 242 7.02 12.63 -14.50
N LYS A 243 5.92 13.36 -14.65
CA LYS A 243 5.04 13.71 -13.55
C LYS A 243 4.14 12.53 -13.21
N CYS A 244 4.75 11.49 -12.63
CA CYS A 244 4.07 10.30 -12.14
C CYS A 244 3.84 10.42 -10.64
N SER A 245 2.82 9.77 -10.12
CA SER A 245 2.60 9.57 -8.70
C SER A 245 2.46 8.07 -8.43
N ASP A 246 1.92 7.69 -7.30
CA ASP A 246 1.57 6.29 -7.01
C ASP A 246 0.66 5.70 -8.10
N ILE A 247 0.70 4.38 -8.30
CA ILE A 247 -0.13 3.70 -9.31
C ILE A 247 -1.63 3.87 -9.07
N SER A 248 -2.01 4.13 -7.82
CA SER A 248 -3.41 4.37 -7.42
C SER A 248 -3.90 5.79 -7.74
N GLN A 249 -3.02 6.68 -8.21
CA GLN A 249 -3.32 8.07 -8.45
C GLN A 249 -3.08 8.48 -9.90
N ILE A 250 -3.81 9.49 -10.35
CA ILE A 250 -3.59 10.14 -11.63
C ILE A 250 -3.21 11.60 -11.40
N ILE A 251 -2.20 12.04 -12.13
CA ILE A 251 -1.84 13.44 -12.25
C ILE A 251 -2.08 13.85 -13.69
N MET A 252 -2.73 14.98 -13.88
CA MET A 252 -2.94 15.58 -15.19
C MET A 252 -1.97 16.75 -15.41
N VAL A 253 -1.56 16.94 -16.62
CA VAL A 253 -0.74 18.07 -17.08
C VAL A 253 -1.44 18.67 -18.30
N ASP A 254 -1.79 19.93 -18.22
CA ASP A 254 -2.55 20.64 -19.28
C ASP A 254 -3.84 19.91 -19.69
N GLY A 255 -4.55 19.33 -18.72
CA GLY A 255 -5.81 18.61 -18.90
C GLY A 255 -5.68 17.16 -19.35
N GLU A 256 -4.47 16.65 -19.56
CA GLU A 256 -4.22 15.29 -20.05
C GLU A 256 -3.44 14.44 -19.03
N ASN A 257 -3.72 13.13 -19.00
CA ASN A 257 -2.93 12.20 -18.17
C ASN A 257 -1.51 12.02 -18.74
N THR A 258 -0.58 11.55 -17.89
CA THR A 258 0.85 11.47 -18.21
C THR A 258 1.31 10.08 -18.67
N LEU A 259 0.39 9.13 -18.92
CA LEU A 259 0.71 7.73 -19.19
C LEU A 259 1.46 7.52 -20.53
N ASN A 260 1.30 8.43 -21.48
CA ASN A 260 2.04 8.41 -22.77
C ASN A 260 2.98 9.64 -22.89
N SER A 261 3.47 10.17 -21.76
CA SER A 261 4.43 11.26 -21.77
C SER A 261 5.78 10.83 -22.40
N GLU A 262 6.56 11.80 -22.89
CA GLU A 262 7.90 11.53 -23.43
C GLU A 262 8.79 10.79 -22.41
N ALA A 263 8.70 11.15 -21.13
CA ALA A 263 9.44 10.50 -20.05
C ALA A 263 9.02 9.02 -19.89
N MET A 264 7.73 8.73 -19.98
CA MET A 264 7.22 7.35 -19.92
C MET A 264 7.70 6.53 -21.11
N VAL A 265 7.60 7.07 -22.32
CA VAL A 265 8.10 6.38 -23.54
C VAL A 265 9.60 6.10 -23.44
N LYS A 266 10.40 7.06 -22.92
CA LYS A 266 11.84 6.84 -22.69
C LYS A 266 12.13 5.73 -21.67
N ALA A 267 11.34 5.64 -20.60
CA ALA A 267 11.46 4.56 -19.62
C ALA A 267 11.18 3.18 -20.26
N PHE A 268 10.13 3.09 -21.08
CA PHE A 268 9.84 1.88 -21.84
C PHE A 268 10.94 1.56 -22.88
N ASP A 269 11.45 2.57 -23.61
CA ASP A 269 12.57 2.38 -24.53
C ASP A 269 13.79 1.80 -23.80
N PHE A 270 14.13 2.31 -22.61
CA PHE A 270 15.22 1.80 -21.80
C PHE A 270 14.97 0.36 -21.32
N PHE A 271 13.80 0.06 -20.74
CA PHE A 271 13.46 -1.28 -20.28
C PHE A 271 13.46 -2.30 -21.44
N ASP A 272 12.90 -1.95 -22.58
CA ASP A 272 12.91 -2.78 -23.78
C ASP A 272 14.33 -3.09 -24.29
N THR A 273 15.30 -2.15 -24.12
CA THR A 273 16.71 -2.45 -24.44
C THR A 273 17.31 -3.52 -23.54
N LEU A 274 17.01 -3.55 -22.24
CA LEU A 274 17.47 -4.60 -21.34
C LEU A 274 16.93 -5.98 -21.73
N VAL A 275 15.66 -6.01 -22.15
CA VAL A 275 15.02 -7.24 -22.66
C VAL A 275 15.66 -7.71 -23.95
N LYS A 276 15.84 -6.83 -24.93
CA LYS A 276 16.43 -7.14 -26.26
C LYS A 276 17.89 -7.52 -26.20
N ASP A 277 18.64 -6.97 -25.25
CA ASP A 277 20.02 -7.35 -25.01
C ASP A 277 20.15 -8.74 -24.35
N GLY A 278 19.04 -9.37 -23.95
CA GLY A 278 19.03 -10.64 -23.22
C GLY A 278 19.58 -10.51 -21.80
N SER A 279 19.60 -9.28 -21.24
CA SER A 279 20.10 -9.00 -19.89
C SER A 279 19.13 -9.43 -18.78
N MET A 280 17.86 -9.66 -19.13
CA MET A 280 16.84 -10.15 -18.19
C MET A 280 16.93 -11.67 -18.04
N HIS A 281 16.77 -12.16 -16.80
CA HIS A 281 16.64 -13.59 -16.54
C HIS A 281 15.45 -14.16 -17.33
N PRO A 282 15.61 -15.28 -18.08
CA PRO A 282 14.58 -15.77 -18.99
C PRO A 282 13.23 -16.09 -18.32
N ASP A 283 13.26 -16.52 -17.06
CA ASP A 283 12.03 -16.84 -16.31
C ASP A 283 11.31 -15.59 -15.78
N SER A 284 11.91 -14.39 -15.90
CA SER A 284 11.29 -13.13 -15.43
C SER A 284 9.86 -12.93 -15.94
N VAL A 285 9.54 -13.42 -17.13
CA VAL A 285 8.20 -13.31 -17.74
C VAL A 285 7.11 -13.95 -16.86
N THR A 286 7.42 -15.03 -16.16
CA THR A 286 6.44 -15.86 -15.44
C THR A 286 6.59 -15.86 -13.92
N LEU A 287 7.68 -15.30 -13.41
CA LEU A 287 7.97 -15.26 -11.97
C LEU A 287 7.04 -14.30 -11.22
N LYS A 288 6.61 -14.72 -10.05
CA LYS A 288 6.07 -13.84 -9.01
C LYS A 288 7.21 -13.26 -8.16
N ALA A 289 6.96 -12.18 -7.43
CA ALA A 289 7.99 -11.51 -6.64
C ALA A 289 8.71 -12.43 -5.62
N PRO A 290 8.03 -13.33 -4.88
CA PRO A 290 8.73 -14.28 -4.00
C PRO A 290 9.70 -15.21 -4.76
N GLU A 291 9.33 -15.63 -5.97
CA GLU A 291 10.15 -16.51 -6.81
C GLU A 291 11.38 -15.76 -7.37
N ALA A 292 11.17 -14.54 -7.87
CA ALA A 292 12.26 -13.68 -8.33
C ALA A 292 13.27 -13.39 -7.19
N ARG A 293 12.78 -13.07 -5.99
CA ARG A 293 13.61 -12.87 -4.79
C ARG A 293 14.42 -14.13 -4.42
N ALA A 294 13.82 -15.32 -4.53
CA ALA A 294 14.48 -16.57 -4.25
C ALA A 294 15.60 -16.87 -5.26
N LEU A 295 15.38 -16.63 -6.55
CA LEU A 295 16.42 -16.81 -7.59
C LEU A 295 17.53 -15.78 -7.46
N PHE A 296 17.22 -14.52 -7.12
CA PHE A 296 18.21 -13.50 -6.79
C PHE A 296 19.09 -13.95 -5.62
N ALA A 297 18.50 -14.48 -4.54
CA ALA A 297 19.22 -15.00 -3.39
C ALA A 297 20.06 -16.25 -3.72
N GLN A 298 19.74 -16.97 -4.80
CA GLN A 298 20.52 -18.10 -5.33
C GLN A 298 21.59 -17.68 -6.35
N ASN A 299 21.95 -16.40 -6.40
CA ASN A 299 22.98 -15.85 -7.29
C ASN A 299 22.64 -16.01 -8.80
N GLN A 300 21.36 -15.94 -9.19
CA GLN A 300 20.97 -16.07 -10.59
C GLN A 300 20.80 -14.73 -11.32
N ALA A 301 20.92 -13.61 -10.61
CA ALA A 301 20.92 -12.27 -11.21
C ALA A 301 21.73 -11.28 -10.37
N ALA A 302 22.30 -10.27 -11.03
CA ALA A 302 23.01 -9.18 -10.35
C ALA A 302 22.08 -8.17 -9.73
N PHE A 303 20.97 -7.82 -10.41
CA PHE A 303 20.07 -6.75 -10.00
C PHE A 303 18.62 -7.20 -9.91
N LEU A 304 17.89 -6.64 -8.91
CA LEU A 304 16.46 -6.84 -8.70
C LEU A 304 15.84 -5.56 -8.11
N VAL A 305 14.76 -5.05 -8.71
CA VAL A 305 14.00 -3.90 -8.18
C VAL A 305 13.00 -4.37 -7.14
N GLN A 306 13.15 -3.94 -5.88
CA GLN A 306 12.26 -4.33 -4.78
C GLN A 306 12.20 -3.27 -3.67
N GLY A 307 11.27 -3.47 -2.72
CA GLY A 307 11.14 -2.66 -1.52
C GLY A 307 11.94 -3.19 -0.32
N ALA A 308 12.04 -2.37 0.72
CA ALA A 308 12.84 -2.63 1.92
C ALA A 308 12.50 -3.95 2.65
N TRP A 309 11.25 -4.42 2.56
CA TRP A 309 10.82 -5.69 3.19
C TRP A 309 11.63 -6.92 2.78
N CYS A 310 12.38 -6.84 1.66
CA CYS A 310 13.24 -7.95 1.23
C CYS A 310 14.43 -8.13 2.16
N ILE A 311 14.90 -7.07 2.81
CA ILE A 311 16.11 -7.08 3.66
C ILE A 311 15.92 -8.07 4.82
N SER A 312 14.86 -7.90 5.61
CA SER A 312 14.57 -8.79 6.73
C SER A 312 14.30 -10.23 6.29
N THR A 313 13.59 -10.40 5.17
CA THR A 313 13.32 -11.72 4.59
C THR A 313 14.63 -12.43 4.21
N TRP A 314 15.54 -11.75 3.51
CA TRP A 314 16.81 -12.36 3.11
C TRP A 314 17.75 -12.59 4.29
N ARG A 315 17.81 -11.68 5.28
CA ARG A 315 18.60 -11.89 6.51
C ARG A 315 18.15 -13.14 7.26
N LYS A 316 16.85 -13.41 7.27
CA LYS A 316 16.26 -14.59 7.93
C LYS A 316 16.45 -15.89 7.11
N ASP A 317 16.06 -15.85 5.84
CA ASP A 317 15.90 -17.06 5.02
C ASP A 317 17.17 -17.40 4.21
N ASN A 318 18.03 -16.41 3.95
CA ASN A 318 19.24 -16.52 3.15
C ASN A 318 20.40 -15.78 3.82
N PRO A 319 20.84 -16.17 5.03
CA PRO A 319 21.82 -15.42 5.82
C PRO A 319 23.20 -15.30 5.14
N ASP A 320 23.52 -16.19 4.19
CA ASP A 320 24.77 -16.17 3.42
C ASP A 320 24.69 -15.25 2.17
N LEU A 321 23.53 -14.66 1.87
CA LEU A 321 23.41 -13.73 0.75
C LEU A 321 24.14 -12.42 1.07
N ASP A 322 25.18 -12.12 0.27
CA ASP A 322 25.88 -10.83 0.32
C ASP A 322 25.28 -9.89 -0.73
N PHE A 323 24.59 -8.87 -0.26
CA PHE A 323 23.85 -7.94 -1.10
C PHE A 323 23.97 -6.51 -0.59
N GLY A 324 23.64 -5.58 -1.46
CA GLY A 324 23.52 -4.18 -1.14
C GLY A 324 22.32 -3.56 -1.87
N VAL A 325 22.15 -2.25 -1.70
CA VAL A 325 21.09 -1.48 -2.34
C VAL A 325 21.68 -0.25 -3.02
N MET A 326 21.10 0.15 -4.15
CA MET A 326 21.49 1.34 -4.90
C MET A 326 20.24 2.10 -5.39
N ALA A 327 20.43 3.38 -5.71
CA ALA A 327 19.38 4.19 -6.32
C ALA A 327 19.04 3.66 -7.74
N MET A 328 17.83 3.99 -8.20
CA MET A 328 17.46 3.81 -9.61
C MET A 328 18.41 4.62 -10.51
N PRO A 329 18.87 4.06 -11.63
CA PRO A 329 19.68 4.78 -12.59
C PRO A 329 18.87 5.91 -13.22
N VAL A 330 19.54 7.00 -13.56
CA VAL A 330 18.95 8.18 -14.17
C VAL A 330 19.31 8.28 -15.67
N PRO A 331 18.60 9.06 -16.48
CA PRO A 331 19.04 9.34 -17.84
C PRO A 331 20.49 9.86 -17.92
N ASP A 332 21.18 9.63 -19.03
CA ASP A 332 22.59 9.99 -19.20
C ASP A 332 22.86 11.51 -19.10
N ASP A 333 21.85 12.33 -19.35
CA ASP A 333 21.88 13.78 -19.17
C ASP A 333 21.50 14.23 -17.74
N GLY A 334 21.37 13.30 -16.80
CA GLY A 334 21.09 13.50 -15.39
C GLY A 334 19.62 13.35 -15.00
N ALA A 335 19.37 13.29 -13.69
CA ALA A 335 18.02 13.22 -13.15
C ALA A 335 17.22 14.50 -13.43
N LYS A 336 15.98 14.33 -13.88
CA LYS A 336 15.02 15.42 -14.14
C LYS A 336 13.82 15.38 -13.19
N GLY A 337 13.76 14.38 -12.33
CA GLY A 337 12.78 14.19 -11.27
C GLY A 337 13.31 13.19 -10.25
N LYS A 338 12.76 13.24 -9.05
CA LYS A 338 12.94 12.25 -7.98
C LYS A 338 11.87 11.17 -8.05
N LEU A 339 12.10 10.07 -7.37
CA LEU A 339 11.13 9.00 -7.22
C LEU A 339 9.96 9.49 -6.37
N PRO A 340 8.72 9.49 -6.89
CA PRO A 340 7.59 10.05 -6.16
C PRO A 340 7.10 9.05 -5.11
N TYR A 341 6.76 9.58 -3.93
CA TYR A 341 5.97 8.85 -2.96
C TYR A 341 4.83 9.75 -2.47
N VAL A 342 3.76 9.15 -2.00
CA VAL A 342 2.65 9.85 -1.34
C VAL A 342 2.83 9.78 0.17
N GLY A 343 2.09 10.58 0.92
CA GLY A 343 2.09 10.51 2.38
C GLY A 343 1.75 9.12 2.92
N ALA A 344 1.96 8.92 4.22
CA ALA A 344 1.70 7.64 4.85
C ALA A 344 0.26 7.15 4.60
N GLN A 345 0.10 5.85 4.39
CA GLN A 345 -1.20 5.26 4.09
C GLN A 345 -2.06 5.11 5.34
N PRO A 346 -3.39 5.26 5.22
CA PRO A 346 -4.29 5.08 6.35
C PRO A 346 -4.29 3.63 6.83
N TRP A 347 -4.25 3.43 8.15
CA TRP A 347 -4.26 2.10 8.73
C TRP A 347 -5.27 2.01 9.88
N MET A 348 -4.88 2.06 11.16
CA MET A 348 -5.71 1.71 12.30
C MET A 348 -6.58 2.88 12.80
N GLY A 349 -7.89 2.65 12.93
CA GLY A 349 -8.84 3.59 13.51
C GLY A 349 -9.63 3.00 14.68
N ILE A 350 -10.29 3.88 15.45
CA ILE A 350 -11.23 3.51 16.51
C ILE A 350 -12.63 3.44 15.91
N SER A 351 -13.30 2.29 16.06
CA SER A 351 -14.66 2.10 15.58
C SER A 351 -15.61 3.14 16.16
N ALA A 352 -16.52 3.65 15.35
CA ALA A 352 -17.61 4.53 15.82
C ALA A 352 -18.51 3.86 16.89
N ASN A 353 -18.52 2.52 16.94
CA ASN A 353 -19.28 1.72 17.90
C ASN A 353 -18.44 1.21 19.07
N CYS A 354 -17.17 1.65 19.21
CA CYS A 354 -16.30 1.25 20.32
C CYS A 354 -16.90 1.74 21.64
N ALA A 355 -17.14 0.81 22.57
CA ALA A 355 -17.73 1.15 23.89
C ALA A 355 -16.72 1.83 24.84
N HIS A 356 -15.41 1.63 24.61
CA HIS A 356 -14.33 2.10 25.46
C HIS A 356 -13.25 2.84 24.64
N PRO A 357 -13.58 3.99 24.04
CA PRO A 357 -12.66 4.73 23.16
C PRO A 357 -11.44 5.28 23.88
N ASP A 358 -11.53 5.55 25.17
CA ASP A 358 -10.42 5.93 26.04
C ASP A 358 -9.38 4.80 26.20
N VAL A 359 -9.83 3.55 26.36
CA VAL A 359 -8.96 2.37 26.42
C VAL A 359 -8.39 2.06 25.03
N ALA A 360 -9.18 2.20 23.97
CA ALA A 360 -8.71 2.06 22.59
C ALA A 360 -7.62 3.11 22.24
N ALA A 361 -7.80 4.35 22.66
CA ALA A 361 -6.79 5.40 22.51
C ALA A 361 -5.51 5.12 23.31
N LYS A 362 -5.64 4.57 24.53
CA LYS A 362 -4.47 4.12 25.32
C LYS A 362 -3.71 2.99 24.61
N TYR A 363 -4.42 2.05 24.00
CA TYR A 363 -3.83 1.00 23.16
C TYR A 363 -3.08 1.60 21.97
N LEU A 364 -3.69 2.54 21.22
CA LEU A 364 -3.03 3.20 20.11
C LEU A 364 -1.77 3.95 20.54
N LYS A 365 -1.83 4.73 21.63
CA LYS A 365 -0.63 5.41 22.17
C LYS A 365 0.51 4.44 22.50
N ALA A 366 0.19 3.27 23.06
CA ALA A 366 1.19 2.25 23.34
C ALA A 366 1.76 1.62 22.06
N LEU A 367 0.94 1.44 21.02
CA LEU A 367 1.35 0.94 19.70
C LEU A 367 2.29 1.91 18.96
N TYR A 368 2.18 3.21 19.24
CA TYR A 368 3.09 4.24 18.71
C TYR A 368 4.11 4.71 19.77
N SER A 369 4.33 3.93 20.82
CA SER A 369 5.44 4.18 21.75
C SER A 369 6.78 3.97 21.05
N GLU A 370 7.81 4.66 21.52
CA GLU A 370 9.17 4.52 21.01
C GLU A 370 9.63 3.04 21.04
N ASP A 371 9.34 2.30 22.10
CA ASP A 371 9.69 0.89 22.30
C ASP A 371 9.07 -0.02 21.21
N TYR A 372 7.78 0.13 20.92
CA TYR A 372 7.13 -0.69 19.88
C TYR A 372 7.59 -0.30 18.48
N GLN A 373 7.67 1.00 18.21
CA GLN A 373 8.10 1.51 16.91
C GLN A 373 9.57 1.19 16.61
N ALA A 374 10.45 1.26 17.64
CA ALA A 374 11.83 0.82 17.49
C ALA A 374 11.91 -0.66 17.08
N GLY A 375 11.12 -1.49 17.73
CA GLY A 375 11.07 -2.89 17.38
C GLY A 375 10.59 -3.18 15.96
N LEU A 376 9.64 -2.43 15.41
CA LEU A 376 9.24 -2.55 14.00
C LEU A 376 10.39 -2.23 13.05
N VAL A 377 11.20 -1.22 13.39
CA VAL A 377 12.37 -0.81 12.62
C VAL A 377 13.49 -1.85 12.73
N GLU A 378 13.76 -2.37 13.93
CA GLU A 378 14.77 -3.40 14.20
C GLU A 378 14.48 -4.72 13.48
N ASP A 379 13.19 -5.10 13.34
CA ASP A 379 12.80 -6.30 12.56
C ASP A 379 13.11 -6.16 11.07
N GLY A 380 13.42 -4.94 10.61
CA GLY A 380 13.89 -4.63 9.26
C GLY A 380 12.83 -4.81 8.17
N GLY A 381 12.17 -3.77 7.79
CA GLY A 381 11.15 -3.76 6.74
C GLY A 381 10.18 -2.60 6.88
N PHE A 382 10.23 -1.93 8.02
CA PHE A 382 9.42 -0.76 8.31
C PHE A 382 10.30 0.46 8.62
N VAL A 383 9.81 1.61 8.23
CA VAL A 383 10.30 2.93 8.67
C VAL A 383 9.23 3.52 9.57
N SER A 384 9.59 3.90 10.78
CA SER A 384 8.64 4.47 11.74
C SER A 384 8.10 5.81 11.24
N VAL A 385 6.84 6.09 11.53
CA VAL A 385 6.24 7.43 11.38
C VAL A 385 6.79 8.43 12.41
N ILE A 386 7.62 7.98 13.34
CA ILE A 386 8.30 8.78 14.36
C ILE A 386 9.78 8.87 13.97
N ASP A 387 10.18 10.00 13.40
CA ASP A 387 11.52 10.18 12.80
C ASP A 387 12.68 9.89 13.76
N SER A 388 12.54 10.25 15.05
CA SER A 388 13.60 10.02 16.05
C SER A 388 13.92 8.54 16.26
N VAL A 389 12.93 7.67 16.08
CA VAL A 389 13.09 6.22 16.21
C VAL A 389 13.95 5.64 15.08
N ASN A 390 13.76 6.13 13.86
CA ASN A 390 14.49 5.62 12.69
C ASN A 390 16.01 5.79 12.83
N GLN A 391 16.44 6.91 13.45
CA GLN A 391 17.85 7.23 13.63
C GLN A 391 18.55 6.34 14.66
N THR A 392 17.82 5.79 15.62
CA THR A 392 18.37 5.03 16.75
C THR A 392 18.16 3.52 16.63
N ALA A 393 17.05 3.09 16.02
CA ALA A 393 16.66 1.68 15.96
C ALA A 393 17.13 0.94 14.70
N MET A 394 17.50 1.67 13.64
CA MET A 394 17.94 1.05 12.38
C MET A 394 19.39 0.60 12.49
N THR A 395 19.64 -0.70 12.59
CA THR A 395 20.95 -1.29 12.82
C THR A 395 21.51 -2.11 11.65
N ASP A 396 20.67 -2.53 10.70
CA ASP A 396 21.12 -3.23 9.48
C ASP A 396 21.73 -2.24 8.49
N ASP A 397 22.97 -2.49 8.05
CA ASP A 397 23.70 -1.58 7.15
C ASP A 397 22.99 -1.35 5.81
N VAL A 398 22.35 -2.40 5.25
CA VAL A 398 21.62 -2.29 3.98
C VAL A 398 20.33 -1.49 4.18
N MET A 399 19.65 -1.66 5.31
CA MET A 399 18.47 -0.87 5.63
C MET A 399 18.80 0.61 5.89
N LEU A 400 19.92 0.89 6.54
CA LEU A 400 20.44 2.26 6.71
C LEU A 400 20.73 2.91 5.35
N GLU A 401 21.38 2.19 4.43
CA GLU A 401 21.64 2.70 3.09
C GLU A 401 20.34 2.86 2.30
N TYR A 402 19.37 1.92 2.42
CA TYR A 402 18.07 2.04 1.80
C TYR A 402 17.34 3.32 2.26
N TYR A 403 17.33 3.57 3.56
CA TYR A 403 16.70 4.76 4.15
C TYR A 403 17.37 6.05 3.68
N LYS A 404 18.71 6.09 3.65
CA LYS A 404 19.46 7.22 3.14
C LYS A 404 19.18 7.49 1.64
N LEU A 405 19.22 6.45 0.82
CA LEU A 405 18.88 6.55 -0.60
C LEU A 405 17.44 7.03 -0.81
N ASN A 406 16.51 6.56 0.03
CA ASN A 406 15.13 7.04 0.00
C ASN A 406 15.06 8.56 0.26
N GLN A 407 15.79 9.06 1.26
CA GLN A 407 15.82 10.51 1.56
C GLN A 407 16.44 11.32 0.42
N GLU A 408 17.48 10.78 -0.25
CA GLU A 408 18.18 11.47 -1.33
C GLU A 408 17.42 11.42 -2.66
N ALA A 409 16.89 10.24 -3.02
CA ALA A 409 16.30 9.97 -4.33
C ALA A 409 14.80 10.16 -4.40
N ALA A 410 14.09 10.21 -3.28
CA ALA A 410 12.64 10.37 -3.24
C ALA A 410 12.21 11.82 -3.02
N ALA A 411 10.98 12.12 -3.46
CA ALA A 411 10.30 13.36 -3.12
C ALA A 411 8.80 13.09 -2.92
N LEU A 412 8.21 13.81 -1.96
CA LEU A 412 6.77 13.78 -1.76
C LEU A 412 6.09 14.39 -2.99
N ALA A 413 5.26 13.59 -3.63
CA ALA A 413 4.45 14.01 -4.77
C ALA A 413 3.15 14.69 -4.30
N PRO A 414 2.53 15.52 -5.14
CA PRO A 414 1.19 16.02 -4.85
C PRO A 414 0.17 14.89 -4.86
N ASP A 415 -0.84 15.01 -4.01
CA ASP A 415 -1.98 14.10 -3.94
C ASP A 415 -3.28 14.87 -4.19
N PRO A 416 -4.06 14.54 -5.23
CA PRO A 416 -5.34 15.18 -5.49
C PRO A 416 -6.32 15.10 -4.32
N ILE A 417 -6.29 14.01 -3.53
CA ILE A 417 -7.17 13.85 -2.37
C ILE A 417 -6.78 14.81 -1.24
N VAL A 418 -5.49 15.00 -1.01
CA VAL A 418 -4.98 16.00 -0.05
C VAL A 418 -5.34 17.42 -0.49
N ALA A 419 -5.28 17.68 -1.80
CA ALA A 419 -5.62 18.97 -2.36
C ALA A 419 -7.14 19.29 -2.29
N LYS A 420 -7.96 18.26 -2.50
CA LYS A 420 -9.43 18.35 -2.52
C LYS A 420 -10.02 16.98 -2.22
N PRO A 421 -10.47 16.70 -0.99
CA PRO A 421 -10.96 15.38 -0.56
C PRO A 421 -12.06 14.80 -1.44
N GLU A 422 -12.89 15.63 -2.07
CA GLU A 422 -13.96 15.22 -2.98
C GLU A 422 -13.46 14.49 -4.22
N THR A 423 -12.19 14.68 -4.61
CA THR A 423 -11.57 13.91 -5.70
C THR A 423 -11.55 12.41 -5.41
N ALA A 424 -11.60 12.00 -4.13
CA ALA A 424 -11.72 10.60 -3.74
C ALA A 424 -12.95 9.91 -4.34
N LEU A 425 -14.06 10.63 -4.56
CA LEU A 425 -15.27 10.10 -5.19
C LEU A 425 -15.03 9.76 -6.67
N VAL A 426 -14.19 10.53 -7.35
CA VAL A 426 -13.83 10.26 -8.75
C VAL A 426 -13.08 8.94 -8.85
N TYR A 427 -12.15 8.65 -7.93
CA TYR A 427 -11.44 7.36 -7.89
C TYR A 427 -12.41 6.18 -7.68
N GLY A 428 -13.52 6.39 -6.94
CA GLY A 428 -14.56 5.38 -6.75
C GLY A 428 -15.40 5.11 -8.00
N GLU A 429 -15.50 6.08 -8.92
CA GLU A 429 -16.26 5.99 -10.16
C GLU A 429 -15.46 5.44 -11.34
N VAL A 430 -14.13 5.45 -11.27
CA VAL A 430 -13.27 5.00 -12.38
C VAL A 430 -13.33 3.48 -12.51
N SER A 431 -13.62 3.03 -13.72
CA SER A 431 -13.58 1.61 -14.10
C SER A 431 -12.17 1.18 -14.48
N ALA A 432 -11.83 -0.07 -14.20
CA ALA A 432 -10.55 -0.63 -14.61
C ALA A 432 -10.36 -0.60 -16.14
N ILE A 433 -9.17 -0.22 -16.57
CA ILE A 433 -8.79 -0.15 -17.99
C ILE A 433 -7.83 -1.29 -18.29
N SER A 434 -8.06 -2.01 -19.38
CA SER A 434 -7.19 -3.09 -19.83
C SER A 434 -6.84 -2.88 -21.33
N PRO A 435 -5.56 -3.13 -21.70
CA PRO A 435 -4.49 -3.52 -20.81
C PRO A 435 -4.09 -2.37 -19.87
N SER A 436 -3.70 -2.71 -18.62
CA SER A 436 -3.03 -1.77 -17.70
C SER A 436 -1.60 -1.49 -18.17
N MET A 437 -0.97 -0.45 -17.62
CA MET A 437 0.45 -0.19 -17.91
C MET A 437 1.33 -1.40 -17.56
N GLY A 438 1.09 -2.03 -16.40
CA GLY A 438 1.85 -3.21 -16.00
C GLY A 438 1.66 -4.39 -16.94
N GLU A 439 0.45 -4.61 -17.50
CA GLU A 439 0.22 -5.63 -18.54
C GLU A 439 0.96 -5.31 -19.85
N ILE A 440 1.11 -4.03 -20.20
CA ILE A 440 1.94 -3.62 -21.34
C ILE A 440 3.41 -3.97 -21.08
N VAL A 441 3.94 -3.71 -19.86
CA VAL A 441 5.31 -4.09 -19.50
C VAL A 441 5.51 -5.62 -19.53
N GLN A 442 4.52 -6.40 -19.07
CA GLN A 442 4.54 -7.86 -19.27
C GLN A 442 4.67 -8.25 -20.74
N GLY A 443 3.95 -7.54 -21.61
CA GLY A 443 4.05 -7.72 -23.07
C GLY A 443 5.43 -7.38 -23.62
N VAL A 444 6.11 -6.36 -23.08
CA VAL A 444 7.50 -6.01 -23.44
C VAL A 444 8.45 -7.12 -22.99
N LEU A 445 8.35 -7.61 -21.75
CA LEU A 445 9.15 -8.74 -21.26
C LEU A 445 8.99 -9.97 -22.15
N ALA A 446 7.76 -10.25 -22.58
CA ALA A 446 7.44 -11.37 -23.46
C ALA A 446 7.76 -11.07 -24.95
N GLN A 447 8.23 -9.88 -25.31
CA GLN A 447 8.49 -9.40 -26.67
C GLN A 447 7.27 -9.61 -27.62
N SER A 448 6.05 -9.37 -27.09
CA SER A 448 4.79 -9.70 -27.76
C SER A 448 3.94 -8.49 -28.14
N VAL A 449 4.35 -7.25 -27.78
CA VAL A 449 3.56 -6.03 -27.99
C VAL A 449 4.36 -4.90 -28.62
N ASP A 450 3.68 -4.03 -29.35
CA ASP A 450 4.16 -2.68 -29.66
C ASP A 450 3.73 -1.73 -28.55
N TYR A 451 4.58 -1.59 -27.52
CA TYR A 451 4.25 -0.78 -26.35
C TYR A 451 3.97 0.69 -26.66
N LYS A 452 4.51 1.25 -27.77
CA LYS A 452 4.22 2.66 -28.14
C LYS A 452 2.77 2.84 -28.58
N ALA A 453 2.25 1.88 -29.35
CA ALA A 453 0.86 1.87 -29.74
C ALA A 453 -0.07 1.58 -28.56
N GLU A 454 0.32 0.63 -27.70
CA GLU A 454 -0.46 0.28 -26.50
C GLU A 454 -0.51 1.42 -25.47
N LEU A 455 0.60 2.12 -25.21
CA LEU A 455 0.63 3.30 -24.33
C LEU A 455 -0.25 4.44 -24.85
N ALA A 456 -0.24 4.69 -26.15
CA ALA A 456 -1.11 5.70 -26.75
C ALA A 456 -2.59 5.31 -26.54
N THR A 457 -2.94 4.05 -26.77
CA THR A 457 -4.29 3.52 -26.56
C THR A 457 -4.69 3.58 -25.08
N LEU A 458 -3.79 3.18 -24.16
CA LEU A 458 -4.02 3.26 -22.73
C LEU A 458 -4.27 4.71 -22.27
N ALA A 459 -3.45 5.65 -22.72
CA ALA A 459 -3.60 7.06 -22.37
C ALA A 459 -4.94 7.63 -22.84
N GLU A 460 -5.34 7.32 -24.10
CA GLU A 460 -6.64 7.74 -24.64
C GLU A 460 -7.82 7.15 -23.85
N ASN A 461 -7.79 5.85 -23.57
CA ASN A 461 -8.84 5.18 -22.80
C ASN A 461 -8.92 5.70 -21.37
N THR A 462 -7.76 5.90 -20.72
CA THR A 462 -7.67 6.48 -19.37
C THR A 462 -8.25 7.89 -19.36
N GLN A 463 -7.89 8.73 -20.34
CA GLN A 463 -8.44 10.09 -20.42
C GLN A 463 -9.96 10.08 -20.54
N LYS A 464 -10.51 9.26 -21.41
CA LYS A 464 -11.97 9.14 -21.59
C LYS A 464 -12.66 8.69 -20.30
N GLU A 465 -12.12 7.68 -19.63
CA GLU A 465 -12.72 7.13 -18.42
C GLU A 465 -12.65 8.12 -17.25
N TRP A 466 -11.50 8.80 -17.07
CA TRP A 466 -11.38 9.81 -16.03
C TRP A 466 -12.31 11.01 -16.25
N MET A 467 -12.44 11.49 -17.47
CA MET A 467 -13.40 12.56 -17.80
C MET A 467 -14.84 12.10 -17.53
N ARG A 468 -15.20 10.84 -17.90
CA ARG A 468 -16.52 10.25 -17.59
C ARG A 468 -16.77 10.21 -16.09
N ALA A 469 -15.78 9.75 -15.29
CA ALA A 469 -15.89 9.65 -13.84
C ALA A 469 -16.05 11.04 -13.19
N ILE A 470 -15.25 12.02 -13.61
CA ILE A 470 -15.37 13.42 -13.17
C ILE A 470 -16.79 13.95 -13.47
N ASP A 471 -17.28 13.75 -14.69
CA ASP A 471 -18.63 14.21 -15.08
C ASP A 471 -19.73 13.51 -14.28
N ALA A 472 -19.59 12.22 -13.97
CA ALA A 472 -20.53 11.47 -13.14
C ALA A 472 -20.60 12.01 -11.71
N VAL A 473 -19.46 12.26 -11.07
CA VAL A 473 -19.37 12.84 -9.73
C VAL A 473 -19.93 14.27 -9.73
N LYS A 474 -19.58 15.08 -10.72
CA LYS A 474 -20.12 16.43 -10.88
C LYS A 474 -21.65 16.44 -11.05
N ALA A 475 -22.19 15.48 -11.80
CA ALA A 475 -23.64 15.33 -11.99
C ALA A 475 -24.39 14.96 -10.68
N SER A 476 -23.71 14.38 -9.69
CA SER A 476 -24.25 14.12 -8.35
C SER A 476 -24.30 15.37 -7.46
N GLY A 477 -23.81 16.51 -7.94
CA GLY A 477 -23.82 17.79 -7.23
C GLY A 477 -22.50 18.11 -6.50
N VAL A 478 -21.48 17.30 -6.68
CA VAL A 478 -20.15 17.52 -6.10
C VAL A 478 -19.34 18.42 -7.02
N ASP A 479 -18.65 19.42 -6.46
CA ASP A 479 -17.79 20.35 -7.20
C ASP A 479 -16.42 19.70 -7.43
N VAL A 480 -16.25 19.01 -8.59
CA VAL A 480 -14.99 18.43 -9.04
C VAL A 480 -14.76 18.72 -10.52
N SER A 481 -13.49 18.82 -10.91
CA SER A 481 -13.09 19.08 -12.29
C SER A 481 -11.73 18.43 -12.61
N ALA A 482 -11.34 18.38 -13.88
CA ALA A 482 -10.02 17.90 -14.29
C ALA A 482 -8.87 18.75 -13.70
N GLU A 483 -9.10 20.04 -13.44
CA GLU A 483 -8.13 20.94 -12.84
C GLU A 483 -7.75 20.54 -11.41
N ASP A 484 -8.63 19.81 -10.70
CA ASP A 484 -8.36 19.32 -9.35
C ASP A 484 -7.26 18.23 -9.33
N PHE A 485 -6.92 17.66 -10.48
CA PHE A 485 -5.85 16.69 -10.68
C PHE A 485 -4.57 17.29 -11.28
N GLU A 486 -4.52 18.64 -11.44
CA GLU A 486 -3.36 19.36 -11.97
C GLU A 486 -2.59 20.10 -10.86
N PHE A 487 -1.26 20.02 -10.93
CA PHE A 487 -0.35 20.67 -9.99
C PHE A 487 0.71 21.45 -10.79
N LYS A 488 0.34 22.66 -11.28
CA LYS A 488 1.19 23.48 -12.16
C LYS A 488 2.48 23.94 -11.50
N ASN A 489 2.45 24.15 -10.17
CA ASN A 489 3.59 24.55 -9.35
C ASN A 489 4.47 23.33 -8.90
N TRP A 490 4.18 22.10 -9.33
CA TRP A 490 4.96 20.92 -8.97
C TRP A 490 6.31 20.88 -9.70
N ASP A 491 7.39 20.96 -8.91
CA ASP A 491 8.76 20.66 -9.31
C ASP A 491 9.09 19.23 -8.85
N ALA A 492 9.19 18.28 -9.79
CA ALA A 492 9.45 16.87 -9.48
C ALA A 492 10.81 16.60 -8.80
N MET A 493 11.68 17.59 -8.70
CA MET A 493 12.95 17.53 -7.94
C MET A 493 12.79 17.87 -6.45
N LYS A 494 11.60 18.27 -6.00
CA LYS A 494 11.34 18.76 -4.64
C LYS A 494 10.10 18.10 -4.04
N ASN A 495 10.08 18.05 -2.70
CA ASN A 495 8.86 17.69 -1.98
C ASN A 495 7.73 18.67 -2.28
N TYR A 496 6.53 18.15 -2.50
CA TYR A 496 5.32 18.95 -2.58
C TYR A 496 4.79 19.21 -1.17
N THR A 497 4.97 20.42 -0.69
CA THR A 497 4.72 20.80 0.70
C THR A 497 3.32 21.40 0.90
N ALA A 498 2.86 21.54 2.15
CA ALA A 498 1.52 22.02 2.47
C ALA A 498 1.22 23.41 1.88
N ASP A 499 2.20 24.35 1.90
CA ASP A 499 2.08 25.68 1.31
C ASP A 499 1.92 25.66 -0.22
N MET A 500 2.37 24.60 -0.90
CA MET A 500 2.19 24.45 -2.34
C MET A 500 0.75 24.08 -2.71
N TYR A 501 0.01 23.40 -1.83
CA TYR A 501 -1.41 23.14 -2.04
C TYR A 501 -2.26 24.41 -1.98
N GLU A 502 -1.85 25.40 -1.15
CA GLU A 502 -2.53 26.69 -1.05
C GLU A 502 -2.32 27.59 -2.30
N SER A 503 -1.24 27.35 -3.04
CA SER A 503 -0.80 28.18 -4.18
C SER A 503 -0.89 27.51 -5.55
N ARG A 504 -1.56 26.37 -5.65
CA ARG A 504 -1.68 25.57 -6.88
C ARG A 504 -2.53 26.24 -7.99
#